data_182786544c19e059982198a654e131f6
#
_entry.id   182786544c19e059982198a654e131f6
#
_cell.length_a   1.000
_cell.length_b   1.000
_cell.length_c   1.000
_cell.angle_alpha   90.00
_cell.angle_beta   90.00
_cell.angle_gamma   90.00
#
_symmetry.space_group_name_H-M   'P 1'
#
loop_
_entity.id
_entity.type
_entity.pdbx_description
1 polymer ?
#
loop_
_entity_poly.entity_id
_entity_poly.type
_entity_poly.pdbx_seq_one_letter_code
_entity_poly.pdbx_strand_id
1 'polypeptide(L)'
;MSFPKSTLSEQDLIKGCILNDRRVQELLYKQYCSSLMVLCKSYAKNEEDAVEMLQDGFLKVFQQIDSYEANKSSIYTWMRTIMIRTAIDFLRKQNRKNISVEWKEEHEPVIEAEALQQMSAQQIQCMLQHLPTTTRAVFNLYVTEGYNHKEIGELLKISEGTSRWHLSEARKYLINLLKAKERA
;
A
#
# COMPACT_ATOMS: atom_id res chain seq x y z
N MET A 1 -19.39 15.73 7.08
CA MET A 1 -19.22 17.09 6.53
C MET A 1 -18.68 16.96 5.12
N SER A 2 -19.47 17.33 4.12
CA SER A 2 -19.08 17.30 2.70
C SER A 2 -18.22 18.53 2.42
N PHE A 3 -16.94 18.34 2.13
CA PHE A 3 -16.07 19.45 1.74
C PHE A 3 -16.44 19.89 0.31
N PRO A 4 -16.48 21.20 0.01
CA PRO A 4 -16.73 21.66 -1.34
C PRO A 4 -15.65 21.11 -2.27
N LYS A 5 -16.08 20.50 -3.41
CA LYS A 5 -15.16 20.14 -4.50
C LYS A 5 -14.36 21.39 -4.86
N SER A 6 -13.05 21.31 -4.89
CA SER A 6 -12.20 22.43 -5.30
C SER A 6 -12.62 22.88 -6.69
N THR A 7 -12.82 24.16 -6.85
CA THR A 7 -13.17 24.78 -8.16
C THR A 7 -11.97 24.85 -9.10
N LEU A 8 -10.77 24.45 -8.64
CA LEU A 8 -9.54 24.46 -9.43
C LEU A 8 -9.45 23.20 -10.28
N SER A 9 -9.02 23.34 -11.52
CA SER A 9 -8.69 22.21 -12.37
C SER A 9 -7.50 21.44 -11.81
N GLU A 10 -7.35 20.15 -12.18
CA GLU A 10 -6.19 19.33 -11.80
C GLU A 10 -4.87 20.01 -12.23
N GLN A 11 -4.86 20.63 -13.40
CA GLN A 11 -3.69 21.37 -13.90
C GLN A 11 -3.36 22.59 -13.04
N ASP A 12 -4.38 23.33 -12.56
CA ASP A 12 -4.16 24.48 -11.69
C ASP A 12 -3.66 24.07 -10.31
N LEU A 13 -4.16 22.93 -9.77
CA LEU A 13 -3.64 22.34 -8.55
C LEU A 13 -2.16 22.00 -8.66
N ILE A 14 -1.76 21.36 -9.77
CA ILE A 14 -0.37 20.97 -10.01
C ILE A 14 0.51 22.21 -10.12
N LYS A 15 0.12 23.19 -10.95
CA LYS A 15 0.86 24.45 -11.12
C LYS A 15 1.06 25.20 -9.80
N GLY A 16 0.00 25.32 -9.00
CA GLY A 16 0.09 25.96 -7.70
C GLY A 16 1.01 25.21 -6.72
N CYS A 17 1.00 23.88 -6.74
CA CYS A 17 1.91 23.09 -5.93
C CYS A 17 3.38 23.27 -6.37
N ILE A 18 3.66 23.33 -7.67
CA ILE A 18 5.01 23.63 -8.20
C ILE A 18 5.50 25.01 -7.74
N LEU A 19 4.60 26.00 -7.69
CA LEU A 19 4.90 27.34 -7.19
C LEU A 19 4.97 27.43 -5.66
N ASN A 20 4.85 26.29 -4.95
CA ASN A 20 4.84 26.21 -3.49
C ASN A 20 3.72 27.04 -2.83
N ASP A 21 2.58 27.22 -3.51
CA ASP A 21 1.40 27.85 -2.90
C ASP A 21 0.79 26.94 -1.84
N ARG A 22 0.93 27.33 -0.58
CA ARG A 22 0.45 26.55 0.59
C ARG A 22 -1.06 26.29 0.55
N ARG A 23 -1.86 27.21 0.02
CA ARG A 23 -3.31 27.03 -0.09
C ARG A 23 -3.65 25.96 -1.11
N VAL A 24 -2.93 25.93 -2.23
CA VAL A 24 -3.11 24.91 -3.27
C VAL A 24 -2.61 23.55 -2.79
N GLN A 25 -1.48 23.51 -2.09
CA GLN A 25 -0.99 22.28 -1.45
C GLN A 25 -2.00 21.72 -0.44
N GLU A 26 -2.63 22.58 0.37
CA GLU A 26 -3.69 22.17 1.30
C GLU A 26 -4.92 21.59 0.56
N LEU A 27 -5.31 22.18 -0.57
CA LEU A 27 -6.40 21.65 -1.40
C LEU A 27 -6.07 20.28 -1.99
N LEU A 28 -4.87 20.10 -2.53
CA LEU A 28 -4.40 18.80 -3.04
C LEU A 28 -4.41 17.76 -1.91
N TYR A 29 -3.86 18.10 -0.74
CA TYR A 29 -3.87 17.24 0.43
C TYR A 29 -5.30 16.83 0.81
N LYS A 30 -6.21 17.77 1.01
CA LYS A 30 -7.61 17.51 1.38
C LYS A 30 -8.34 16.62 0.36
N GLN A 31 -8.03 16.79 -0.92
CA GLN A 31 -8.65 16.01 -1.98
C GLN A 31 -8.25 14.53 -1.95
N TYR A 32 -6.99 14.22 -1.62
CA TYR A 32 -6.45 12.87 -1.76
C TYR A 32 -6.08 12.17 -0.44
N CYS A 33 -6.02 12.89 0.69
CA CYS A 33 -5.56 12.33 1.97
C CYS A 33 -6.39 11.12 2.42
N SER A 34 -7.71 11.14 2.26
CA SER A 34 -8.56 10.01 2.69
C SER A 34 -8.28 8.72 1.90
N SER A 35 -8.18 8.82 0.57
CA SER A 35 -7.89 7.67 -0.29
C SER A 35 -6.48 7.12 -0.07
N LEU A 36 -5.51 8.02 0.08
CA LEU A 36 -4.11 7.64 0.33
C LEU A 36 -3.89 7.13 1.77
N MET A 37 -4.69 7.60 2.75
CA MET A 37 -4.71 7.03 4.10
C MET A 37 -5.17 5.57 4.10
N VAL A 38 -6.20 5.22 3.32
CA VAL A 38 -6.63 3.82 3.16
C VAL A 38 -5.48 2.96 2.61
N LEU A 39 -4.74 3.47 1.64
CA LEU A 39 -3.55 2.82 1.11
C LEU A 39 -2.48 2.65 2.21
N CYS A 40 -2.12 3.70 2.94
CA CYS A 40 -1.13 3.62 4.03
C CYS A 40 -1.55 2.60 5.09
N LYS A 41 -2.83 2.60 5.51
CA LYS A 41 -3.37 1.62 6.47
C LYS A 41 -3.25 0.17 5.98
N SER A 42 -3.24 -0.08 4.67
CA SER A 42 -3.04 -1.44 4.15
C SER A 42 -1.61 -1.97 4.35
N TYR A 43 -0.63 -1.11 4.53
CA TYR A 43 0.77 -1.45 4.81
C TYR A 43 1.16 -1.30 6.28
N ALA A 44 0.54 -0.38 7.00
CA ALA A 44 0.88 0.00 8.36
C ALA A 44 0.47 -1.06 9.41
N LYS A 45 1.22 -1.13 10.51
CA LYS A 45 0.90 -2.02 11.64
C LYS A 45 -0.22 -1.44 12.52
N ASN A 46 -0.25 -0.13 12.68
CA ASN A 46 -1.18 0.64 13.50
C ASN A 46 -1.51 1.97 12.81
N GLU A 47 -2.33 2.79 13.44
CA GLU A 47 -2.77 4.07 12.88
C GLU A 47 -1.65 5.11 12.85
N GLU A 48 -0.79 5.11 13.86
CA GLU A 48 0.36 6.01 13.98
C GLU A 48 1.34 5.79 12.81
N ASP A 49 1.70 4.53 12.52
CA ASP A 49 2.52 4.17 11.36
C ASP A 49 1.88 4.63 10.04
N ALA A 50 0.55 4.49 9.89
CA ALA A 50 -0.15 4.92 8.69
C ALA A 50 -0.12 6.43 8.50
N VAL A 51 -0.26 7.19 9.60
CA VAL A 51 -0.15 8.66 9.60
C VAL A 51 1.25 9.09 9.22
N GLU A 52 2.29 8.47 9.79
CA GLU A 52 3.69 8.76 9.45
C GLU A 52 3.98 8.49 7.96
N MET A 53 3.55 7.32 7.46
CA MET A 53 3.66 7.00 6.02
C MET A 53 2.97 8.03 5.13
N LEU A 54 1.76 8.49 5.51
CA LEU A 54 1.01 9.47 4.76
C LEU A 54 1.72 10.83 4.73
N GLN A 55 2.22 11.28 5.87
CA GLN A 55 2.94 12.56 6.00
C GLN A 55 4.24 12.55 5.19
N ASP A 56 5.05 11.51 5.35
CA ASP A 56 6.28 11.32 4.57
C ASP A 56 5.99 11.22 3.07
N GLY A 57 4.92 10.53 2.70
CA GLY A 57 4.48 10.40 1.32
C GLY A 57 4.08 11.75 0.71
N PHE A 58 3.27 12.55 1.41
CA PHE A 58 2.90 13.88 0.94
C PHE A 58 4.10 14.84 0.88
N LEU A 59 5.03 14.76 1.82
CA LEU A 59 6.27 15.52 1.74
C LEU A 59 7.02 15.23 0.44
N LYS A 60 7.18 13.93 0.09
CA LYS A 60 7.80 13.51 -1.17
C LYS A 60 6.99 13.96 -2.40
N VAL A 61 5.65 13.90 -2.33
CA VAL A 61 4.77 14.39 -3.39
C VAL A 61 5.06 15.85 -3.69
N PHE A 62 5.06 16.72 -2.67
CA PHE A 62 5.32 18.15 -2.86
C PHE A 62 6.77 18.43 -3.31
N GLN A 63 7.73 17.63 -2.88
CA GLN A 63 9.13 17.76 -3.31
C GLN A 63 9.36 17.36 -4.77
N GLN A 64 8.51 16.48 -5.32
CA GLN A 64 8.68 15.88 -6.64
C GLN A 64 7.58 16.25 -7.63
N ILE A 65 6.67 17.17 -7.26
CA ILE A 65 5.48 17.51 -8.07
C ILE A 65 5.86 18.09 -9.46
N ASP A 66 7.00 18.70 -9.57
CA ASP A 66 7.57 19.21 -10.82
C ASP A 66 7.93 18.10 -11.82
N SER A 67 8.17 16.86 -11.33
CA SER A 67 8.45 15.69 -12.16
C SER A 67 7.18 14.97 -12.65
N TYR A 68 5.99 15.41 -12.24
CA TYR A 68 4.74 14.81 -12.68
C TYR A 68 4.44 15.12 -14.16
N GLU A 69 4.10 14.07 -14.91
CA GLU A 69 3.74 14.16 -16.31
C GLU A 69 2.31 13.63 -16.55
N ALA A 70 1.38 14.54 -16.85
CA ALA A 70 -0.04 14.22 -17.03
C ALA A 70 -0.34 13.25 -18.19
N ASN A 71 0.57 13.14 -19.17
CA ASN A 71 0.44 12.20 -20.29
C ASN A 71 0.80 10.76 -19.92
N LYS A 72 1.47 10.52 -18.79
CA LYS A 72 1.87 9.18 -18.33
C LYS A 72 0.85 8.54 -17.40
N SER A 73 0.24 9.32 -16.52
CA SER A 73 -0.76 8.80 -15.56
C SER A 73 -1.57 9.93 -14.94
N SER A 74 -2.70 9.62 -14.28
CA SER A 74 -3.40 10.58 -13.42
C SER A 74 -2.54 10.99 -12.23
N ILE A 75 -2.77 12.20 -11.69
CA ILE A 75 -2.07 12.68 -10.48
C ILE A 75 -2.26 11.70 -9.31
N TYR A 76 -3.45 11.10 -9.17
CA TYR A 76 -3.71 10.10 -8.13
C TYR A 76 -2.81 8.86 -8.27
N THR A 77 -2.68 8.31 -9.49
CA THR A 77 -1.82 7.14 -9.76
C THR A 77 -0.36 7.44 -9.48
N TRP A 78 0.10 8.63 -9.86
CA TRP A 78 1.47 9.07 -9.59
C TRP A 78 1.73 9.23 -8.08
N MET A 79 0.84 9.90 -7.34
CA MET A 79 0.93 10.04 -5.89
C MET A 79 0.88 8.67 -5.19
N ARG A 80 0.00 7.77 -5.66
CA ARG A 80 -0.13 6.41 -5.14
C ARG A 80 1.18 5.63 -5.24
N THR A 81 1.90 5.78 -6.35
CA THR A 81 3.22 5.15 -6.52
C THR A 81 4.24 5.67 -5.50
N ILE A 82 4.23 6.96 -5.21
CA ILE A 82 5.08 7.58 -4.18
C ILE A 82 4.72 7.04 -2.80
N MET A 83 3.42 6.93 -2.48
CA MET A 83 2.95 6.40 -1.19
C MET A 83 3.38 4.94 -0.99
N ILE A 84 3.24 4.08 -2.02
CA ILE A 84 3.68 2.68 -1.96
C ILE A 84 5.18 2.59 -1.68
N ARG A 85 6.00 3.34 -2.41
CA ARG A 85 7.45 3.38 -2.18
C ARG A 85 7.78 3.87 -0.79
N THR A 86 7.06 4.88 -0.29
CA THR A 86 7.24 5.40 1.08
C THR A 86 6.87 4.35 2.12
N ALA A 87 5.76 3.64 1.96
CA ALA A 87 5.36 2.55 2.84
C ALA A 87 6.40 1.41 2.85
N ILE A 88 6.93 1.03 1.68
CA ILE A 88 8.00 0.03 1.56
C ILE A 88 9.26 0.48 2.30
N ASP A 89 9.69 1.73 2.10
CA ASP A 89 10.87 2.28 2.78
C ASP A 89 10.69 2.30 4.30
N PHE A 90 9.48 2.64 4.76
CA PHE A 90 9.11 2.60 6.18
C PHE A 90 9.23 1.17 6.75
N LEU A 91 8.64 0.18 6.08
CA LEU A 91 8.73 -1.23 6.48
C LEU A 91 10.17 -1.74 6.50
N ARG A 92 10.98 -1.36 5.53
CA ARG A 92 12.40 -1.73 5.47
C ARG A 92 13.20 -1.13 6.64
N LYS A 93 12.91 0.10 7.06
CA LYS A 93 13.53 0.71 8.24
C LYS A 93 13.15 -0.05 9.51
N GLN A 94 11.88 -0.43 9.65
CA GLN A 94 11.43 -1.23 10.80
C GLN A 94 12.05 -2.63 10.83
N ASN A 95 12.10 -3.32 9.69
CA ASN A 95 12.66 -4.67 9.61
C ASN A 95 14.17 -4.71 9.88
N ARG A 96 14.93 -3.65 9.62
CA ARG A 96 16.34 -3.56 10.03
C ARG A 96 16.55 -3.58 11.53
N LYS A 97 15.53 -3.22 12.31
CA LYS A 97 15.56 -3.29 13.78
C LYS A 97 15.19 -4.68 14.32
N ASN A 98 14.54 -5.51 13.50
CA ASN A 98 14.12 -6.88 13.82
C ASN A 98 14.92 -7.85 12.96
N ILE A 99 16.05 -8.34 13.48
CA ILE A 99 17.00 -9.24 12.81
C ILE A 99 16.31 -10.51 12.31
N SER A 100 16.50 -10.76 11.02
CA SER A 100 16.42 -12.04 10.26
C SER A 100 15.88 -13.28 10.97
N VAL A 101 14.70 -13.71 10.57
CA VAL A 101 14.31 -15.11 10.68
C VAL A 101 14.62 -15.76 9.32
N GLU A 102 15.60 -16.67 9.28
CA GLU A 102 15.82 -17.55 8.14
C GLU A 102 14.65 -18.53 8.04
N TRP A 103 13.93 -18.49 6.92
CA TRP A 103 12.81 -19.37 6.67
C TRP A 103 13.27 -20.52 5.75
N LYS A 104 12.94 -21.75 6.12
CA LYS A 104 13.12 -22.95 5.29
C LYS A 104 12.03 -23.00 4.23
N GLU A 105 12.40 -23.36 2.99
CA GLU A 105 11.48 -23.62 1.89
C GLU A 105 10.57 -24.80 2.24
N GLU A 106 9.28 -24.55 2.43
CA GLU A 106 8.26 -25.58 2.43
C GLU A 106 7.35 -25.39 1.21
N HIS A 107 6.96 -26.50 0.60
CA HIS A 107 6.23 -26.58 -0.68
C HIS A 107 4.90 -25.82 -0.67
N GLU A 108 4.62 -25.12 -1.78
CA GLU A 108 3.37 -24.38 -2.00
C GLU A 108 2.15 -25.31 -2.04
N PRO A 109 1.14 -25.11 -1.19
CA PRO A 109 -0.18 -25.61 -1.50
C PRO A 109 -0.85 -24.67 -2.51
N VAL A 110 -1.25 -25.21 -3.64
CA VAL A 110 -2.09 -24.53 -4.62
C VAL A 110 -3.45 -24.30 -3.96
N ILE A 111 -3.84 -23.06 -3.78
CA ILE A 111 -5.10 -22.68 -3.18
C ILE A 111 -5.96 -22.02 -4.25
N GLU A 112 -7.13 -22.58 -4.49
CA GLU A 112 -8.13 -22.06 -5.42
C GLU A 112 -8.57 -20.66 -5.01
N ALA A 113 -8.42 -19.71 -5.93
CA ALA A 113 -8.71 -18.28 -5.72
C ALA A 113 -10.22 -17.98 -5.59
N GLU A 114 -11.09 -18.98 -5.78
CA GLU A 114 -12.54 -18.81 -5.87
C GLU A 114 -13.18 -18.30 -4.58
N ALA A 115 -12.71 -18.74 -3.40
CA ALA A 115 -13.24 -18.31 -2.12
C ALA A 115 -13.00 -16.82 -1.80
N LEU A 116 -11.92 -16.24 -2.33
CA LEU A 116 -11.60 -14.81 -2.15
C LEU A 116 -12.40 -13.89 -3.09
N GLN A 117 -12.92 -14.42 -4.20
CA GLN A 117 -13.64 -13.63 -5.21
C GLN A 117 -15.02 -13.14 -4.71
N GLN A 118 -15.58 -13.76 -3.70
CA GLN A 118 -16.90 -13.40 -3.14
C GLN A 118 -16.82 -12.33 -2.04
N MET A 119 -15.61 -11.94 -1.63
CA MET A 119 -15.43 -10.97 -0.55
C MET A 119 -15.23 -9.53 -1.05
N SER A 120 -15.78 -8.56 -0.28
CA SER A 120 -15.46 -7.15 -0.54
C SER A 120 -13.98 -6.85 -0.20
N ALA A 121 -13.39 -5.89 -0.91
CA ALA A 121 -12.01 -5.44 -0.65
C ALA A 121 -11.81 -4.98 0.81
N GLN A 122 -12.84 -4.40 1.44
CA GLN A 122 -12.81 -3.98 2.85
C GLN A 122 -12.71 -5.16 3.81
N GLN A 123 -13.45 -6.25 3.54
CA GLN A 123 -13.39 -7.46 4.36
C GLN A 123 -12.02 -8.12 4.28
N ILE A 124 -11.45 -8.22 3.07
CA ILE A 124 -10.10 -8.76 2.87
C ILE A 124 -9.07 -7.89 3.60
N GLN A 125 -9.16 -6.57 3.48
CA GLN A 125 -8.25 -5.64 4.19
C GLN A 125 -8.32 -5.79 5.70
N CYS A 126 -9.50 -5.91 6.28
CA CYS A 126 -9.68 -6.11 7.72
C CYS A 126 -9.03 -7.42 8.18
N MET A 127 -9.16 -8.49 7.39
CA MET A 127 -8.53 -9.79 7.68
C MET A 127 -7.01 -9.74 7.55
N LEU A 128 -6.50 -9.01 6.55
CA LEU A 128 -5.06 -8.85 6.33
C LEU A 128 -4.35 -8.09 7.46
N GLN A 129 -5.06 -7.25 8.21
CA GLN A 129 -4.46 -6.51 9.33
C GLN A 129 -3.92 -7.40 10.46
N HIS A 130 -4.42 -8.63 10.56
CA HIS A 130 -3.93 -9.61 11.52
C HIS A 130 -2.65 -10.34 11.08
N LEU A 131 -2.24 -10.17 9.80
CA LEU A 131 -1.01 -10.76 9.29
C LEU A 131 0.23 -9.97 9.73
N PRO A 132 1.40 -10.64 9.85
CA PRO A 132 2.68 -9.94 9.98
C PRO A 132 2.86 -8.92 8.84
N THR A 133 3.45 -7.77 9.15
CA THR A 133 3.55 -6.63 8.23
C THR A 133 4.20 -6.98 6.90
N THR A 134 5.25 -7.79 6.88
CA THR A 134 5.92 -8.22 5.64
C THR A 134 5.02 -9.12 4.80
N THR A 135 4.32 -10.07 5.42
CA THR A 135 3.37 -10.99 4.74
C THR A 135 2.24 -10.20 4.07
N ARG A 136 1.69 -9.23 4.80
CA ARG A 136 0.66 -8.32 4.29
C ARG A 136 1.17 -7.43 3.16
N ALA A 137 2.39 -6.89 3.27
CA ALA A 137 3.00 -6.09 2.23
C ALA A 137 3.21 -6.89 0.94
N VAL A 138 3.71 -8.13 1.03
CA VAL A 138 3.85 -9.03 -0.13
C VAL A 138 2.50 -9.30 -0.77
N PHE A 139 1.45 -9.59 0.02
CA PHE A 139 0.11 -9.82 -0.51
C PHE A 139 -0.41 -8.59 -1.26
N ASN A 140 -0.31 -7.40 -0.68
CA ASN A 140 -0.76 -6.16 -1.31
C ASN A 140 0.01 -5.88 -2.61
N LEU A 141 1.33 -5.99 -2.59
CA LEU A 141 2.15 -5.77 -3.78
C LEU A 141 1.82 -6.74 -4.91
N TYR A 142 1.60 -8.01 -4.59
CA TYR A 142 1.29 -9.03 -5.60
C TYR A 142 -0.15 -8.95 -6.11
N VAL A 143 -1.14 -8.94 -5.18
CA VAL A 143 -2.56 -9.07 -5.52
C VAL A 143 -3.18 -7.72 -5.93
N THR A 144 -2.82 -6.64 -5.24
CA THR A 144 -3.44 -5.32 -5.46
C THR A 144 -2.65 -4.48 -6.45
N GLU A 145 -1.32 -4.53 -6.38
CA GLU A 145 -0.44 -3.70 -7.20
C GLU A 145 0.07 -4.39 -8.48
N GLY A 146 -0.04 -5.73 -8.55
CA GLY A 146 0.37 -6.50 -9.72
C GLY A 146 1.87 -6.71 -9.89
N TYR A 147 2.69 -6.48 -8.84
CA TYR A 147 4.12 -6.77 -8.88
C TYR A 147 4.38 -8.28 -8.92
N ASN A 148 5.38 -8.71 -9.68
CA ASN A 148 5.86 -10.09 -9.64
C ASN A 148 6.79 -10.33 -8.44
N HIS A 149 7.06 -11.61 -8.11
CA HIS A 149 7.85 -11.95 -6.92
C HIS A 149 9.29 -11.45 -6.98
N LYS A 150 9.89 -11.36 -8.17
CA LYS A 150 11.23 -10.79 -8.35
C LYS A 150 11.24 -9.30 -7.99
N GLU A 151 10.30 -8.53 -8.52
CA GLU A 151 10.14 -7.12 -8.21
C GLU A 151 9.87 -6.87 -6.72
N ILE A 152 9.00 -7.71 -6.11
CA ILE A 152 8.72 -7.65 -4.67
C ILE A 152 9.99 -7.95 -3.86
N GLY A 153 10.77 -8.93 -4.29
CA GLY A 153 12.05 -9.27 -3.67
C GLY A 153 13.02 -8.07 -3.68
N GLU A 154 13.16 -7.40 -4.81
CA GLU A 154 13.98 -6.20 -4.96
C GLU A 154 13.46 -5.04 -4.08
N LEU A 155 12.13 -4.83 -4.05
CA LEU A 155 11.49 -3.77 -3.28
C LEU A 155 11.64 -4.00 -1.76
N LEU A 156 11.37 -5.19 -1.26
CA LEU A 156 11.38 -5.52 0.17
C LEU A 156 12.75 -6.01 0.67
N LYS A 157 13.72 -6.23 -0.23
CA LYS A 157 15.05 -6.83 0.04
C LYS A 157 14.96 -8.22 0.66
N ILE A 158 14.12 -9.06 0.08
CA ILE A 158 13.96 -10.48 0.40
C ILE A 158 14.21 -11.33 -0.85
N SER A 159 14.43 -12.64 -0.69
CA SER A 159 14.53 -13.52 -1.84
C SER A 159 13.18 -13.70 -2.56
N GLU A 160 13.20 -14.07 -3.84
CA GLU A 160 11.99 -14.39 -4.58
C GLU A 160 11.23 -15.56 -3.92
N GLY A 161 11.94 -16.58 -3.44
CA GLY A 161 11.37 -17.69 -2.67
C GLY A 161 10.68 -17.23 -1.39
N THR A 162 11.32 -16.32 -0.63
CA THR A 162 10.71 -15.70 0.56
C THR A 162 9.42 -14.94 0.20
N SER A 163 9.40 -14.23 -0.92
CA SER A 163 8.19 -13.54 -1.39
C SER A 163 7.06 -14.53 -1.71
N ARG A 164 7.36 -15.64 -2.40
CA ARG A 164 6.39 -16.71 -2.68
C ARG A 164 5.84 -17.31 -1.39
N TRP A 165 6.71 -17.60 -0.44
CA TRP A 165 6.32 -18.13 0.87
C TRP A 165 5.37 -17.18 1.60
N HIS A 166 5.68 -15.88 1.68
CA HIS A 166 4.78 -14.89 2.31
C HIS A 166 3.40 -14.84 1.65
N LEU A 167 3.32 -14.92 0.32
CA LEU A 167 2.05 -14.95 -0.38
C LEU A 167 1.25 -16.22 -0.06
N SER A 168 1.91 -17.37 0.00
CA SER A 168 1.30 -18.64 0.40
C SER A 168 0.73 -18.57 1.81
N GLU A 169 1.50 -18.06 2.78
CA GLU A 169 1.06 -17.90 4.15
C GLU A 169 -0.14 -16.91 4.28
N ALA A 170 -0.11 -15.81 3.54
CA ALA A 170 -1.25 -14.88 3.51
C ALA A 170 -2.53 -15.58 3.02
N ARG A 171 -2.44 -16.37 1.96
CA ARG A 171 -3.56 -17.14 1.40
C ARG A 171 -4.08 -18.20 2.37
N LYS A 172 -3.20 -18.98 2.98
CA LYS A 172 -3.58 -19.99 4.00
C LYS A 172 -4.33 -19.34 5.15
N TYR A 173 -3.83 -18.22 5.65
CA TYR A 173 -4.47 -17.49 6.74
C TYR A 173 -5.88 -17.03 6.36
N LEU A 174 -6.05 -16.40 5.19
CA LEU A 174 -7.35 -15.93 4.72
C LEU A 174 -8.37 -17.08 4.58
N ILE A 175 -7.97 -18.22 4.04
CA ILE A 175 -8.85 -19.40 3.91
C ILE A 175 -9.26 -19.95 5.25
N ASN A 176 -8.33 -20.04 6.21
CA ASN A 176 -8.66 -20.53 7.54
C ASN A 176 -9.69 -19.62 8.24
N LEU A 177 -9.57 -18.30 8.06
CA LEU A 177 -10.56 -17.36 8.58
C LEU A 177 -11.92 -17.49 7.90
N LEU A 178 -11.97 -17.74 6.59
CA LEU A 178 -13.21 -17.98 5.87
C LEU A 178 -13.93 -19.23 6.38
N LYS A 179 -13.19 -20.34 6.46
CA LYS A 179 -13.74 -21.61 6.99
C LYS A 179 -14.22 -21.50 8.43
N ALA A 180 -13.60 -20.66 9.25
CA ALA A 180 -14.04 -20.40 10.61
C ALA A 180 -15.35 -19.59 10.66
N LYS A 181 -15.55 -18.64 9.73
CA LYS A 181 -16.78 -17.86 9.62
C LYS A 181 -17.98 -18.66 9.09
N GLU A 182 -17.75 -19.63 8.22
CA GLU A 182 -18.81 -20.51 7.70
C GLU A 182 -19.34 -21.51 8.74
N ARG A 183 -18.58 -21.73 9.82
CA ARG A 183 -18.93 -22.67 10.91
C ARG A 183 -19.58 -21.98 12.13
N ALA A 184 -19.64 -20.64 12.13
CA ALA A 184 -20.19 -19.85 13.24
C ALA A 184 -21.59 -19.31 12.90
#